data_8a1b92e31a3f9ad81bcea9ec79a0aef8
#
_entry.id   8a1b92e31a3f9ad81bcea9ec79a0aef8
#
_cell.length_a   1.000
_cell.length_b   1.000
_cell.length_c   1.000
_cell.angle_alpha   90.00
_cell.angle_beta   90.00
_cell.angle_gamma   90.00
#
_symmetry.space_group_name_H-M   'P 1'
#
loop_
_entity.id
_entity.type
_entity.pdbx_description
1 polymer ?
#
loop_
_entity_poly.entity_id
_entity_poly.type
_entity_poly.pdbx_seq_one_letter_code
_entity_poly.pdbx_strand_id
1 'polypeptide(L)'
;SAVTEAQARFTADNPKSQAQLDKATNFMPGGNTRTVLFYPPFPLTMTKGEDCYLWDLDGHCYTDFLGEYTAGLFGHSHPIIRATIDNTLDNGIVMGGQNQAEAQLANAIVDRFSSIERVRFTNSGTEANLMAVSAARAFTQRSSVMVMSGGYHGSVFYFAPGGSPLNAPFPYVMGTYNDTDKCRDLIRENGADLACIIVEPMQGGGGCISGSQEFLDMLRMESEKIGALLIFDEVMTSRLGSGGLQGILGITPDLTSLGKYVGGGMSFGAFGGRADIIDRFDPRRDDAWPHAGTFNNNVLTMNAGLAGLTKVYTANIAESFNARGDILRNALNDMADKHGADMQFTGRGSMMTAHFRKGEIRNVEDSAEGRNELKPLLHMDMVAQGIYPAARGMFTLSLAHGEDEFSSLEDAMEEFLISRNSLLRL
;
A
#
# COMPACT_ATOMS: atom_id res chain seq x y z
N SER A 1 3.63 6.35 -32.16
CA SER A 1 4.06 5.21 -31.33
C SER A 1 2.86 4.40 -30.88
N ALA A 2 3.07 3.15 -30.42
CA ALA A 2 1.99 2.31 -29.89
C ALA A 2 1.27 2.98 -28.69
N VAL A 3 1.99 3.70 -27.85
CA VAL A 3 1.43 4.49 -26.74
C VAL A 3 0.49 5.57 -27.27
N THR A 4 0.89 6.30 -28.30
CA THR A 4 0.07 7.38 -28.92
C THR A 4 -1.23 6.82 -29.53
N GLU A 5 -1.14 5.66 -30.17
CA GLU A 5 -2.32 4.96 -30.72
C GLU A 5 -3.28 4.52 -29.60
N ALA A 6 -2.76 3.88 -28.54
CA ALA A 6 -3.55 3.45 -27.40
C ALA A 6 -4.22 4.64 -26.69
N GLN A 7 -3.53 5.75 -26.51
CA GLN A 7 -4.07 6.98 -25.93
C GLN A 7 -5.16 7.61 -26.82
N ALA A 8 -5.02 7.58 -28.14
CA ALA A 8 -6.03 8.09 -29.06
C ALA A 8 -7.33 7.27 -28.99
N ARG A 9 -7.21 5.94 -28.93
CA ARG A 9 -8.37 5.04 -28.72
C ARG A 9 -9.04 5.33 -27.38
N PHE A 10 -8.26 5.36 -26.29
CA PHE A 10 -8.75 5.67 -24.95
C PHE A 10 -9.51 7.00 -24.91
N THR A 11 -8.98 8.05 -25.56
CA THR A 11 -9.63 9.37 -25.62
C THR A 11 -10.96 9.32 -26.37
N ALA A 12 -11.02 8.58 -27.49
CA ALA A 12 -12.25 8.45 -28.27
C ALA A 12 -13.36 7.70 -27.50
N ASP A 13 -12.96 6.72 -26.68
CA ASP A 13 -13.89 5.87 -25.94
C ASP A 13 -14.39 6.52 -24.63
N ASN A 14 -13.69 7.58 -24.11
CA ASN A 14 -13.97 8.13 -22.78
C ASN A 14 -14.20 9.65 -22.77
N PRO A 15 -15.09 10.19 -23.64
CA PRO A 15 -15.31 11.64 -23.74
C PRO A 15 -15.94 12.28 -22.50
N LYS A 16 -16.73 11.53 -21.71
CA LYS A 16 -17.35 12.07 -20.48
C LYS A 16 -16.33 12.17 -19.35
N SER A 17 -15.44 11.21 -19.21
CA SER A 17 -14.34 11.26 -18.25
C SER A 17 -13.41 12.44 -18.55
N GLN A 18 -13.09 12.70 -19.81
CA GLN A 18 -12.34 13.87 -20.23
C GLN A 18 -13.05 15.18 -19.85
N ALA A 19 -14.32 15.32 -20.21
CA ALA A 19 -15.10 16.50 -19.88
C ALA A 19 -15.24 16.74 -18.38
N GLN A 20 -15.32 15.66 -17.58
CA GLN A 20 -15.33 15.75 -16.12
C GLN A 20 -13.99 16.27 -15.59
N LEU A 21 -12.86 15.79 -16.11
CA LEU A 21 -11.54 16.31 -15.73
C LEU A 21 -11.43 17.81 -16.06
N ASP A 22 -11.80 18.22 -17.28
CA ASP A 22 -11.75 19.64 -17.71
C ASP A 22 -12.55 20.52 -16.78
N LYS A 23 -13.72 20.05 -16.32
CA LYS A 23 -14.54 20.76 -15.34
C LYS A 23 -13.86 20.79 -13.96
N ALA A 24 -13.33 19.67 -13.48
CA ALA A 24 -12.74 19.54 -12.14
C ALA A 24 -11.46 20.38 -11.97
N THR A 25 -10.68 20.56 -13.03
CA THR A 25 -9.47 21.40 -13.03
C THR A 25 -9.74 22.88 -12.74
N ASN A 26 -10.98 23.35 -12.89
CA ASN A 26 -11.35 24.70 -12.47
C ASN A 26 -11.35 24.90 -10.94
N PHE A 27 -11.40 23.79 -10.17
CA PHE A 27 -11.55 23.84 -8.72
C PHE A 27 -10.42 23.09 -7.99
N MET A 28 -9.81 22.11 -8.63
CA MET A 28 -8.76 21.29 -8.04
C MET A 28 -7.56 21.18 -9.00
N PRO A 29 -6.33 21.41 -8.54
CA PRO A 29 -5.14 21.19 -9.36
C PRO A 29 -5.11 19.77 -9.92
N GLY A 30 -5.06 19.63 -11.26
CA GLY A 30 -5.10 18.35 -11.94
C GLY A 30 -6.44 17.59 -11.83
N GLY A 31 -7.51 18.25 -11.38
CA GLY A 31 -8.86 17.72 -11.31
C GLY A 31 -9.12 16.71 -10.21
N ASN A 32 -8.15 16.47 -9.32
CA ASN A 32 -8.29 15.54 -8.20
C ASN A 32 -7.33 15.90 -7.05
N THR A 33 -7.50 15.26 -5.88
CA THR A 33 -6.65 15.47 -4.71
C THR A 33 -5.55 14.41 -4.53
N ARG A 34 -5.47 13.41 -5.41
CA ARG A 34 -4.52 12.29 -5.31
C ARG A 34 -3.68 12.20 -6.58
N THR A 35 -2.46 12.75 -6.55
CA THR A 35 -1.54 12.78 -7.69
C THR A 35 -1.35 11.41 -8.34
N VAL A 36 -1.35 10.33 -7.56
CA VAL A 36 -1.16 8.96 -8.05
C VAL A 36 -2.29 8.47 -8.97
N LEU A 37 -3.46 9.11 -8.95
CA LEU A 37 -4.59 8.76 -9.82
C LEU A 37 -4.48 9.38 -11.22
N PHE A 38 -3.61 10.39 -11.39
CA PHE A 38 -3.42 11.00 -12.69
C PHE A 38 -2.55 10.15 -13.59
N TYR A 39 -2.99 9.96 -14.82
CA TYR A 39 -2.23 9.36 -15.93
C TYR A 39 -2.65 10.01 -17.26
N PRO A 40 -1.70 10.17 -18.22
CA PRO A 40 -2.04 10.70 -19.54
C PRO A 40 -2.88 9.70 -20.37
N PRO A 41 -3.82 10.18 -21.22
CA PRO A 41 -4.15 11.60 -21.45
C PRO A 41 -5.01 12.20 -20.35
N PHE A 42 -5.82 11.41 -19.67
CA PHE A 42 -6.63 11.76 -18.50
C PHE A 42 -7.09 10.49 -17.77
N PRO A 43 -7.36 10.54 -16.45
CA PRO A 43 -7.88 9.39 -15.72
C PRO A 43 -9.38 9.16 -15.98
N LEU A 44 -9.82 7.91 -15.88
CA LEU A 44 -11.25 7.57 -15.87
C LEU A 44 -11.92 8.15 -14.62
N THR A 45 -13.19 8.52 -14.78
CA THR A 45 -14.04 8.92 -13.66
C THR A 45 -15.00 7.78 -13.33
N MET A 46 -14.83 7.18 -12.14
CA MET A 46 -15.67 6.07 -11.69
C MET A 46 -16.99 6.56 -11.08
N THR A 47 -18.07 5.83 -11.34
CA THR A 47 -19.44 6.17 -10.89
C THR A 47 -20.05 5.10 -9.98
N LYS A 48 -19.63 3.84 -10.13
CA LYS A 48 -20.16 2.70 -9.37
C LYS A 48 -19.08 1.67 -9.14
N GLY A 49 -19.12 1.02 -7.98
CA GLY A 49 -18.37 -0.19 -7.66
C GLY A 49 -19.30 -1.26 -7.09
N GLU A 50 -19.15 -2.51 -7.53
CA GLU A 50 -19.89 -3.67 -7.01
C GLU A 50 -19.00 -4.92 -7.11
N ASP A 51 -18.90 -5.67 -6.04
CA ASP A 51 -17.97 -6.80 -5.92
C ASP A 51 -16.52 -6.41 -6.27
N CYS A 52 -15.98 -6.89 -7.38
CA CYS A 52 -14.68 -6.51 -7.91
C CYS A 52 -14.78 -5.68 -9.20
N TYR A 53 -15.95 -5.14 -9.52
CA TYR A 53 -16.17 -4.40 -10.75
C TYR A 53 -16.36 -2.91 -10.52
N LEU A 54 -15.86 -2.12 -11.46
CA LEU A 54 -16.01 -0.66 -11.50
C LEU A 54 -16.71 -0.24 -12.81
N TRP A 55 -17.55 0.77 -12.73
CA TRP A 55 -18.14 1.42 -13.90
C TRP A 55 -17.68 2.86 -13.96
N ASP A 56 -17.28 3.28 -15.14
CA ASP A 56 -16.90 4.66 -15.39
C ASP A 56 -18.09 5.53 -15.80
N LEU A 57 -17.81 6.82 -16.00
CA LEU A 57 -18.82 7.80 -16.41
C LEU A 57 -19.30 7.60 -17.86
N ASP A 58 -18.50 6.94 -18.68
CA ASP A 58 -18.82 6.64 -20.08
C ASP A 58 -19.66 5.36 -20.20
N GLY A 59 -19.75 4.56 -19.13
CA GLY A 59 -20.60 3.37 -19.01
C GLY A 59 -19.86 2.05 -19.22
N HIS A 60 -18.54 2.07 -19.31
CA HIS A 60 -17.72 0.86 -19.37
C HIS A 60 -17.63 0.18 -18.01
N CYS A 61 -17.49 -1.14 -18.04
CA CYS A 61 -17.29 -1.99 -16.87
C CYS A 61 -15.88 -2.57 -16.89
N TYR A 62 -15.22 -2.55 -15.74
CA TYR A 62 -13.86 -3.05 -15.56
C TYR A 62 -13.79 -3.99 -14.37
N THR A 63 -12.98 -5.06 -14.49
CA THR A 63 -12.51 -5.80 -13.32
C THR A 63 -11.42 -4.98 -12.63
N ASP A 64 -11.62 -4.65 -11.36
CA ASP A 64 -10.73 -3.76 -10.58
C ASP A 64 -9.51 -4.50 -10.04
N PHE A 65 -8.38 -4.37 -10.72
CA PHE A 65 -7.07 -4.81 -10.24
C PHE A 65 -6.21 -3.64 -9.70
N LEU A 66 -6.74 -2.43 -9.58
CA LEU A 66 -6.11 -1.35 -8.83
C LEU A 66 -6.36 -1.50 -7.32
N GLY A 67 -7.58 -1.91 -6.94
CA GLY A 67 -7.96 -2.23 -5.57
C GLY A 67 -7.67 -1.11 -4.58
N GLU A 68 -7.89 0.16 -4.97
CA GLU A 68 -7.62 1.36 -4.16
C GLU A 68 -6.20 1.34 -3.55
N TYR A 69 -5.21 0.87 -4.33
CA TYR A 69 -3.81 0.69 -3.86
C TYR A 69 -3.73 -0.10 -2.56
N THR A 70 -4.37 -1.26 -2.52
CA THR A 70 -4.46 -2.24 -1.43
C THR A 70 -5.52 -1.97 -0.35
N ALA A 71 -6.16 -0.81 -0.34
CA ALA A 71 -7.26 -0.55 0.60
C ALA A 71 -8.54 -1.33 0.27
N GLY A 72 -8.76 -1.66 -1.00
CA GLY A 72 -9.95 -2.34 -1.51
C GLY A 72 -9.94 -3.87 -1.34
N LEU A 73 -9.37 -4.39 -0.26
CA LEU A 73 -9.27 -5.83 0.00
C LEU A 73 -10.61 -6.57 -0.05
N PHE A 74 -11.67 -5.92 0.45
CA PHE A 74 -13.01 -6.52 0.57
C PHE A 74 -13.85 -6.41 -0.72
N GLY A 75 -13.32 -5.79 -1.79
CA GLY A 75 -14.13 -5.38 -2.93
C GLY A 75 -14.99 -4.15 -2.60
N HIS A 76 -15.98 -3.86 -3.46
CA HIS A 76 -16.76 -2.61 -3.37
C HIS A 76 -18.07 -2.73 -2.60
N SER A 77 -18.59 -3.94 -2.39
CA SER A 77 -19.94 -4.16 -1.87
C SER A 77 -20.06 -5.35 -0.91
N HIS A 78 -18.99 -5.65 -0.14
CA HIS A 78 -18.99 -6.81 0.74
C HIS A 78 -20.17 -6.80 1.73
N PRO A 79 -21.03 -7.83 1.79
CA PRO A 79 -22.30 -7.78 2.51
C PRO A 79 -22.12 -7.60 4.03
N ILE A 80 -21.10 -8.20 4.64
CA ILE A 80 -20.82 -8.05 6.08
C ILE A 80 -20.40 -6.61 6.39
N ILE A 81 -19.53 -6.01 5.57
CA ILE A 81 -19.11 -4.60 5.72
C ILE A 81 -20.31 -3.68 5.56
N ARG A 82 -21.12 -3.89 4.52
CA ARG A 82 -22.32 -3.11 4.24
C ARG A 82 -23.30 -3.16 5.41
N ALA A 83 -23.68 -4.34 5.87
CA ALA A 83 -24.59 -4.50 7.00
C ALA A 83 -24.05 -3.86 8.29
N THR A 84 -22.74 -3.93 8.52
CA THR A 84 -22.08 -3.29 9.67
C THR A 84 -22.19 -1.77 9.59
N ILE A 85 -21.99 -1.18 8.42
CA ILE A 85 -22.10 0.27 8.20
C ILE A 85 -23.56 0.71 8.40
N ASP A 86 -24.53 0.02 7.81
CA ASP A 86 -25.95 0.34 7.94
C ASP A 86 -26.39 0.31 9.42
N ASN A 87 -26.03 -0.75 10.16
CA ASN A 87 -26.31 -0.82 11.59
C ASN A 87 -25.61 0.29 12.41
N THR A 88 -24.42 0.70 12.01
CA THR A 88 -23.72 1.81 12.67
C THR A 88 -24.44 3.12 12.45
N LEU A 89 -24.94 3.36 11.24
CA LEU A 89 -25.73 4.57 10.91
C LEU A 89 -27.03 4.62 11.69
N ASP A 90 -27.71 3.49 11.87
CA ASP A 90 -28.95 3.40 12.66
C ASP A 90 -28.73 3.78 14.14
N ASN A 91 -27.53 3.54 14.68
CA ASN A 91 -27.16 3.89 16.06
C ASN A 91 -26.57 5.30 16.21
N GLY A 92 -26.34 6.01 15.11
CA GLY A 92 -25.79 7.36 15.06
C GLY A 92 -24.27 7.42 14.97
N ILE A 93 -23.78 8.55 14.50
CA ILE A 93 -22.36 8.84 14.30
C ILE A 93 -21.98 10.14 15.04
N VAL A 94 -20.67 10.45 15.10
CA VAL A 94 -20.16 11.70 15.71
C VAL A 94 -20.54 11.82 17.20
N MET A 95 -20.29 10.77 17.96
CA MET A 95 -20.77 10.65 19.36
C MET A 95 -19.99 11.52 20.35
N GLY A 96 -18.79 12.01 19.99
CA GLY A 96 -17.96 12.87 20.85
C GLY A 96 -17.44 12.17 22.12
N GLY A 97 -17.31 10.85 22.09
CA GLY A 97 -16.86 10.04 23.24
C GLY A 97 -16.17 8.76 22.81
N GLN A 98 -15.72 8.01 23.81
CA GLN A 98 -15.20 6.66 23.61
C GLN A 98 -16.33 5.74 23.14
N ASN A 99 -16.00 4.73 22.34
CA ASN A 99 -16.95 3.73 21.87
C ASN A 99 -16.38 2.31 22.02
N GLN A 100 -17.28 1.33 22.09
CA GLN A 100 -16.90 -0.06 22.29
C GLN A 100 -16.10 -0.64 21.13
N ALA A 101 -16.44 -0.27 19.90
CA ALA A 101 -15.78 -0.79 18.70
C ALA A 101 -14.31 -0.37 18.65
N GLU A 102 -13.95 0.81 19.17
CA GLU A 102 -12.57 1.28 19.29
C GLU A 102 -11.72 0.29 20.11
N ALA A 103 -12.18 -0.07 21.30
CA ALA A 103 -11.47 -1.02 22.17
C ALA A 103 -11.43 -2.43 21.56
N GLN A 104 -12.51 -2.86 20.92
CA GLN A 104 -12.59 -4.18 20.28
C GLN A 104 -11.67 -4.28 19.06
N LEU A 105 -11.59 -3.23 18.22
CA LEU A 105 -10.67 -3.19 17.11
C LEU A 105 -9.22 -3.14 17.59
N ALA A 106 -8.93 -2.37 18.64
CA ALA A 106 -7.61 -2.34 19.26
C ALA A 106 -7.18 -3.74 19.73
N ASN A 107 -8.06 -4.45 20.41
CA ASN A 107 -7.80 -5.84 20.84
C ASN A 107 -7.55 -6.76 19.64
N ALA A 108 -8.40 -6.69 18.60
CA ALA A 108 -8.23 -7.52 17.40
C ALA A 108 -6.89 -7.25 16.67
N ILE A 109 -6.41 -6.02 16.70
CA ILE A 109 -5.09 -5.66 16.14
C ILE A 109 -3.97 -6.23 17.00
N VAL A 110 -4.03 -6.08 18.33
CA VAL A 110 -3.04 -6.63 19.27
C VAL A 110 -2.96 -8.15 19.15
N ASP A 111 -4.11 -8.84 19.09
CA ASP A 111 -4.15 -10.29 18.94
C ASP A 111 -3.57 -10.76 17.58
N ARG A 112 -3.66 -9.93 16.54
CA ARG A 112 -3.27 -10.30 15.19
C ARG A 112 -1.80 -10.02 14.86
N PHE A 113 -1.26 -8.90 15.35
CA PHE A 113 0.10 -8.45 15.03
C PHE A 113 1.01 -8.55 16.25
N SER A 114 1.86 -9.54 16.28
CA SER A 114 2.68 -9.92 17.44
C SER A 114 3.61 -8.82 17.97
N SER A 115 3.98 -7.85 17.14
CA SER A 115 4.79 -6.69 17.56
C SER A 115 3.98 -5.63 18.31
N ILE A 116 2.65 -5.68 18.25
CA ILE A 116 1.76 -4.63 18.77
C ILE A 116 1.22 -5.04 20.13
N GLU A 117 1.81 -4.54 21.21
CA GLU A 117 1.30 -4.69 22.58
C GLU A 117 0.27 -3.62 22.92
N ARG A 118 0.38 -2.44 22.30
CA ARG A 118 -0.53 -1.30 22.43
C ARG A 118 -0.69 -0.61 21.07
N VAL A 119 -1.86 -0.01 20.83
CA VAL A 119 -2.17 0.66 19.56
C VAL A 119 -2.91 1.99 19.79
N ARG A 120 -2.69 2.94 18.87
CA ARG A 120 -3.45 4.18 18.77
C ARG A 120 -3.91 4.40 17.33
N PHE A 121 -5.09 4.99 17.19
CA PHE A 121 -5.71 5.21 15.88
C PHE A 121 -5.44 6.61 15.33
N THR A 122 -5.42 6.70 14.01
CA THR A 122 -5.33 7.93 13.21
C THR A 122 -6.26 7.79 12.00
N ASN A 123 -6.29 8.77 11.09
CA ASN A 123 -7.19 8.74 9.92
C ASN A 123 -6.51 8.28 8.63
N SER A 124 -5.20 8.11 8.63
CA SER A 124 -4.45 7.68 7.45
C SER A 124 -3.13 7.02 7.85
N GLY A 125 -2.55 6.26 6.90
CA GLY A 125 -1.19 5.74 7.05
C GLY A 125 -0.13 6.85 7.15
N THR A 126 -0.34 8.00 6.50
CA THR A 126 0.53 9.17 6.63
C THR A 126 0.59 9.67 8.07
N GLU A 127 -0.56 9.86 8.72
CA GLU A 127 -0.62 10.25 10.13
C GLU A 127 0.01 9.19 11.05
N ALA A 128 -0.28 7.90 10.79
CA ALA A 128 0.27 6.79 11.56
C ALA A 128 1.80 6.77 11.52
N ASN A 129 2.39 6.91 10.34
CA ASN A 129 3.83 6.95 10.16
C ASN A 129 4.46 8.20 10.81
N LEU A 130 3.81 9.37 10.65
CA LEU A 130 4.28 10.60 11.29
C LEU A 130 4.29 10.47 12.82
N MET A 131 3.24 9.90 13.40
CA MET A 131 3.15 9.66 14.84
C MET A 131 4.17 8.62 15.31
N ALA A 132 4.37 7.53 14.57
CA ALA A 132 5.35 6.51 14.92
C ALA A 132 6.79 7.07 14.92
N VAL A 133 7.17 7.84 13.89
CA VAL A 133 8.48 8.51 13.81
C VAL A 133 8.64 9.55 14.93
N SER A 134 7.61 10.35 15.18
CA SER A 134 7.63 11.35 16.24
C SER A 134 7.78 10.71 17.63
N ALA A 135 7.05 9.61 17.88
CA ALA A 135 7.16 8.84 19.11
C ALA A 135 8.56 8.23 19.28
N ALA A 136 9.14 7.69 18.22
CA ALA A 136 10.49 7.15 18.24
C ALA A 136 11.54 8.22 18.58
N ARG A 137 11.44 9.39 17.98
CA ARG A 137 12.34 10.53 18.29
C ARG A 137 12.17 11.02 19.72
N ALA A 138 10.94 11.13 20.20
CA ALA A 138 10.66 11.53 21.58
C ALA A 138 11.13 10.49 22.59
N PHE A 139 11.00 9.20 22.29
CA PHE A 139 11.42 8.11 23.16
C PHE A 139 12.94 7.99 23.27
N THR A 140 13.64 8.05 22.14
CA THR A 140 15.10 7.91 22.08
C THR A 140 15.85 9.20 22.43
N GLN A 141 15.16 10.36 22.41
CA GLN A 141 15.77 11.69 22.53
C GLN A 141 16.81 11.95 21.43
N ARG A 142 16.60 11.38 20.23
CA ARG A 142 17.47 11.52 19.06
C ARG A 142 16.69 12.14 17.91
N SER A 143 17.41 12.65 16.89
CA SER A 143 16.79 13.49 15.86
C SER A 143 16.66 12.80 14.52
N SER A 144 17.65 12.01 14.11
CA SER A 144 17.75 11.50 12.74
C SER A 144 16.86 10.30 12.49
N VAL A 145 16.36 10.20 11.26
CA VAL A 145 15.48 9.12 10.78
C VAL A 145 16.10 8.48 9.56
N MET A 146 16.38 7.19 9.63
CA MET A 146 16.81 6.44 8.44
C MET A 146 15.60 6.01 7.61
N VAL A 147 15.67 6.28 6.31
CA VAL A 147 14.66 5.95 5.30
C VAL A 147 15.34 5.31 4.09
N MET A 148 14.57 4.64 3.24
CA MET A 148 15.10 3.96 2.07
C MET A 148 14.73 4.69 0.78
N SER A 149 15.67 4.75 -0.16
CA SER A 149 15.38 5.20 -1.53
C SER A 149 14.20 4.42 -2.10
N GLY A 150 13.25 5.12 -2.72
CA GLY A 150 11.99 4.54 -3.20
C GLY A 150 10.91 4.33 -2.15
N GLY A 151 11.20 4.58 -0.87
CA GLY A 151 10.24 4.43 0.23
C GLY A 151 9.09 5.44 0.14
N TYR A 152 7.88 4.97 0.49
CA TYR A 152 6.69 5.80 0.58
C TYR A 152 5.95 5.50 1.89
N HIS A 153 5.94 6.47 2.79
CA HIS A 153 5.29 6.36 4.09
C HIS A 153 4.19 7.41 4.28
N GLY A 154 3.66 7.93 3.18
CA GLY A 154 2.64 8.98 3.14
C GLY A 154 3.12 10.25 2.45
N SER A 155 2.21 11.22 2.30
CA SER A 155 2.46 12.44 1.51
C SER A 155 3.63 13.29 2.01
N VAL A 156 3.95 13.22 3.30
CA VAL A 156 5.05 13.96 3.93
C VAL A 156 6.28 13.09 4.22
N PHE A 157 6.31 11.91 3.66
CA PHE A 157 7.41 10.94 3.73
C PHE A 157 7.52 10.18 2.41
N TYR A 158 7.95 10.86 1.37
CA TYR A 158 8.09 10.30 0.03
C TYR A 158 9.53 10.41 -0.46
N PHE A 159 10.19 9.28 -0.63
CA PHE A 159 11.62 9.16 -0.89
C PHE A 159 11.93 8.54 -2.26
N ALA A 160 11.08 8.79 -3.25
CA ALA A 160 11.38 8.46 -4.64
C ALA A 160 12.65 9.20 -5.13
N PRO A 161 13.30 8.71 -6.19
CA PRO A 161 14.40 9.43 -6.81
C PRO A 161 14.03 10.89 -7.11
N GLY A 162 14.86 11.83 -6.65
CA GLY A 162 14.58 13.26 -6.72
C GLY A 162 13.94 13.86 -5.47
N GLY A 163 13.44 13.03 -4.54
CA GLY A 163 12.86 13.46 -3.26
C GLY A 163 11.54 14.20 -3.39
N SER A 164 11.07 14.76 -2.29
CA SER A 164 9.88 15.61 -2.24
C SER A 164 10.13 16.85 -1.37
N PRO A 165 9.82 18.06 -1.87
CA PRO A 165 9.94 19.28 -1.07
C PRO A 165 8.90 19.35 0.07
N LEU A 166 7.90 18.45 0.07
CA LEU A 166 6.84 18.38 1.07
C LEU A 166 7.17 17.45 2.24
N ASN A 167 8.33 16.78 2.22
CA ASN A 167 8.71 15.90 3.32
C ASN A 167 8.82 16.66 4.63
N ALA A 168 8.34 16.04 5.71
CA ALA A 168 8.50 16.55 7.06
C ALA A 168 9.98 16.86 7.34
N PRO A 169 10.30 17.99 8.00
CA PRO A 169 11.67 18.49 8.09
C PRO A 169 12.49 17.79 9.17
N PHE A 170 12.63 16.48 9.07
CA PHE A 170 13.54 15.70 9.92
C PHE A 170 14.91 15.54 9.26
N PRO A 171 15.99 15.38 10.05
CA PRO A 171 17.27 14.95 9.51
C PRO A 171 17.16 13.52 8.98
N TYR A 172 17.30 13.32 7.68
CA TYR A 172 17.20 12.00 7.06
C TYR A 172 18.56 11.39 6.76
N VAL A 173 18.69 10.10 7.06
CA VAL A 173 19.78 9.23 6.60
C VAL A 173 19.21 8.35 5.50
N MET A 174 19.66 8.53 4.26
CA MET A 174 19.14 7.82 3.10
C MET A 174 19.90 6.51 2.87
N GLY A 175 19.20 5.38 3.04
CA GLY A 175 19.70 4.05 2.69
C GLY A 175 19.29 3.63 1.28
N THR A 176 19.97 2.62 0.77
CA THR A 176 19.59 1.92 -0.47
C THR A 176 18.91 0.60 -0.09
N TYR A 177 17.69 0.39 -0.56
CA TYR A 177 16.91 -0.80 -0.25
C TYR A 177 17.61 -2.07 -0.73
N ASN A 178 17.69 -3.10 0.13
CA ASN A 178 18.43 -4.35 -0.10
C ASN A 178 19.96 -4.22 -0.27
N ASP A 179 20.54 -3.07 0.04
CA ASP A 179 21.99 -2.91 0.14
C ASP A 179 22.42 -3.05 1.61
N THR A 180 22.60 -4.31 2.03
CA THR A 180 22.86 -4.69 3.43
C THR A 180 24.11 -4.03 3.99
N ASP A 181 25.21 -4.02 3.24
CA ASP A 181 26.49 -3.50 3.73
C ASP A 181 26.48 -1.98 3.84
N LYS A 182 26.02 -1.29 2.81
CA LYS A 182 25.91 0.17 2.83
C LYS A 182 24.97 0.66 3.94
N CYS A 183 23.82 0.01 4.12
CA CYS A 183 22.88 0.37 5.19
C CYS A 183 23.47 0.10 6.57
N ARG A 184 24.21 -0.99 6.75
CA ARG A 184 24.92 -1.28 8.00
C ARG A 184 25.93 -0.19 8.36
N ASP A 185 26.71 0.25 7.38
CA ASP A 185 27.71 1.29 7.58
C ASP A 185 27.03 2.63 7.95
N LEU A 186 25.97 3.03 7.22
CA LEU A 186 25.20 4.23 7.52
C LEU A 186 24.58 4.20 8.94
N ILE A 187 24.07 3.05 9.39
CA ILE A 187 23.52 2.89 10.74
C ILE A 187 24.63 3.12 11.79
N ARG A 188 25.80 2.54 11.58
CA ARG A 188 26.93 2.68 12.52
C ARG A 188 27.49 4.10 12.55
N GLU A 189 27.65 4.73 11.40
CA GLU A 189 28.14 6.10 11.27
C GLU A 189 27.22 7.14 11.94
N ASN A 190 25.91 6.92 11.86
CA ASN A 190 24.89 7.85 12.39
C ASN A 190 24.32 7.41 13.75
N GLY A 191 24.80 6.31 14.31
CA GLY A 191 24.22 5.63 15.48
C GLY A 191 24.01 6.49 16.71
N ALA A 192 24.83 7.53 16.91
CA ALA A 192 24.70 8.43 18.06
C ALA A 192 23.40 9.27 18.03
N ASP A 193 22.94 9.68 16.85
CA ASP A 193 21.75 10.54 16.69
C ASP A 193 20.59 9.82 15.98
N LEU A 194 20.75 8.58 15.54
CA LEU A 194 19.72 7.85 14.84
C LEU A 194 18.60 7.42 15.80
N ALA A 195 17.43 8.05 15.67
CA ALA A 195 16.25 7.75 16.49
C ALA A 195 15.56 6.47 16.05
N CYS A 196 15.37 6.31 14.75
CA CYS A 196 14.67 5.16 14.18
C CYS A 196 15.06 4.90 12.72
N ILE A 197 14.74 3.69 12.31
CA ILE A 197 14.73 3.24 10.91
C ILE A 197 13.29 2.95 10.56
N ILE A 198 12.71 3.64 9.56
CA ILE A 198 11.40 3.30 9.02
C ILE A 198 11.56 2.65 7.66
N VAL A 199 10.93 1.49 7.49
CA VAL A 199 11.05 0.67 6.28
C VAL A 199 9.74 -0.06 5.98
N GLU A 200 9.39 -0.15 4.69
CA GLU A 200 8.38 -1.08 4.20
C GLU A 200 9.03 -2.47 4.07
N PRO A 201 8.53 -3.55 4.69
CA PRO A 201 9.09 -4.90 4.51
C PRO A 201 9.03 -5.39 3.05
N MET A 202 8.11 -4.84 2.26
CA MET A 202 8.10 -4.85 0.80
C MET A 202 7.71 -3.45 0.32
N GLN A 203 8.55 -2.81 -0.47
CA GLN A 203 8.25 -1.50 -1.04
C GLN A 203 7.07 -1.60 -2.02
N GLY A 204 5.89 -1.10 -1.64
CA GLY A 204 4.72 -1.12 -2.49
C GLY A 204 4.82 -0.11 -3.64
N GLY A 205 5.01 1.16 -3.30
CA GLY A 205 5.17 2.26 -4.26
C GLY A 205 6.40 2.13 -5.14
N GLY A 206 7.45 1.53 -4.62
CA GLY A 206 8.70 1.26 -5.33
C GLY A 206 8.63 0.16 -6.39
N GLY A 207 7.51 -0.59 -6.46
CA GLY A 207 7.32 -1.63 -7.47
C GLY A 207 7.11 -3.04 -6.91
N CYS A 208 6.52 -3.17 -5.75
CA CYS A 208 6.33 -4.44 -5.02
C CYS A 208 7.64 -5.22 -4.86
N ILE A 209 8.69 -4.54 -4.41
CA ILE A 209 10.02 -5.10 -4.23
C ILE A 209 10.18 -5.53 -2.77
N SER A 210 10.32 -6.83 -2.54
CA SER A 210 10.50 -7.40 -1.19
C SER A 210 11.88 -7.09 -0.63
N GLY A 211 11.93 -6.73 0.65
CA GLY A 211 13.18 -6.76 1.40
C GLY A 211 13.67 -8.20 1.55
N SER A 212 14.95 -8.44 1.31
CA SER A 212 15.54 -9.74 1.58
C SER A 212 15.54 -10.00 3.09
N GLN A 213 15.45 -11.26 3.48
CA GLN A 213 15.53 -11.65 4.89
C GLN A 213 16.81 -11.11 5.54
N GLU A 214 17.95 -11.28 4.85
CA GLU A 214 19.25 -10.79 5.31
C GLU A 214 19.26 -9.27 5.57
N PHE A 215 18.69 -8.50 4.64
CA PHE A 215 18.59 -7.03 4.75
C PHE A 215 17.74 -6.61 5.97
N LEU A 216 16.55 -7.20 6.10
CA LEU A 216 15.62 -6.84 7.17
C LEU A 216 16.12 -7.31 8.55
N ASP A 217 16.73 -8.50 8.63
CA ASP A 217 17.39 -9.00 9.84
C ASP A 217 18.56 -8.10 10.26
N MET A 218 19.35 -7.61 9.29
CA MET A 218 20.43 -6.67 9.55
C MET A 218 19.90 -5.36 10.13
N LEU A 219 18.80 -4.82 9.55
CA LEU A 219 18.18 -3.60 10.09
C LEU A 219 17.71 -3.80 11.54
N ARG A 220 17.10 -4.96 11.86
CA ARG A 220 16.70 -5.29 13.23
C ARG A 220 17.88 -5.35 14.17
N MET A 221 18.91 -6.11 13.80
CA MET A 221 20.09 -6.29 14.66
C MET A 221 20.88 -5.00 14.89
N GLU A 222 21.14 -4.25 13.84
CA GLU A 222 21.95 -3.02 13.97
C GLU A 222 21.17 -1.92 14.69
N SER A 223 19.85 -1.78 14.47
CA SER A 223 19.04 -0.81 15.22
C SER A 223 19.05 -1.11 16.73
N GLU A 224 18.93 -2.37 17.11
CA GLU A 224 18.95 -2.81 18.49
C GLU A 224 20.31 -2.50 19.16
N LYS A 225 21.43 -2.80 18.47
CA LYS A 225 22.80 -2.54 18.99
C LYS A 225 23.05 -1.08 19.33
N ILE A 226 22.51 -0.16 18.53
CA ILE A 226 22.70 1.29 18.74
C ILE A 226 21.58 1.93 19.57
N GLY A 227 20.53 1.16 19.92
CA GLY A 227 19.36 1.66 20.64
C GLY A 227 18.44 2.57 19.81
N ALA A 228 18.47 2.46 18.48
CA ALA A 228 17.49 3.06 17.60
C ALA A 228 16.27 2.13 17.48
N LEU A 229 15.10 2.69 17.18
CA LEU A 229 13.88 1.91 17.00
C LEU A 229 13.69 1.47 15.54
N LEU A 230 13.28 0.23 15.33
CA LEU A 230 12.84 -0.25 14.02
C LEU A 230 11.33 -0.06 13.88
N ILE A 231 10.92 0.65 12.83
CA ILE A 231 9.51 0.86 12.47
C ILE A 231 9.23 0.11 11.17
N PHE A 232 8.32 -0.85 11.19
CA PHE A 232 7.78 -1.44 9.97
C PHE A 232 6.53 -0.68 9.54
N ASP A 233 6.61 -0.06 8.37
CA ASP A 233 5.44 0.42 7.67
C ASP A 233 4.75 -0.75 6.98
N GLU A 234 3.72 -1.27 7.63
CA GLU A 234 2.86 -2.33 7.11
C GLU A 234 1.50 -1.81 6.63
N VAL A 235 1.40 -0.56 6.29
CA VAL A 235 0.16 0.04 5.74
C VAL A 235 -0.33 -0.72 4.51
N MET A 236 0.58 -1.19 3.66
CA MET A 236 0.25 -2.07 2.52
C MET A 236 0.48 -3.55 2.83
N THR A 237 1.58 -3.90 3.48
CA THR A 237 2.05 -5.29 3.60
C THR A 237 1.38 -6.09 4.71
N SER A 238 0.64 -5.45 5.62
CA SER A 238 -0.12 -6.15 6.67
C SER A 238 -1.15 -7.14 6.11
N ARG A 239 -1.56 -6.99 4.85
CA ARG A 239 -2.49 -7.90 4.16
C ARG A 239 -1.84 -9.18 3.64
N LEU A 240 -0.51 -9.29 3.63
CA LEU A 240 0.21 -10.40 2.99
C LEU A 240 0.27 -11.67 3.84
N GLY A 241 -0.17 -11.60 5.07
CA GLY A 241 -0.27 -12.76 5.96
C GLY A 241 -1.20 -12.52 7.13
N SER A 242 -1.44 -13.57 7.91
CA SER A 242 -2.31 -13.52 9.09
C SER A 242 -1.81 -12.54 10.16
N GLY A 243 -0.50 -12.42 10.34
CA GLY A 243 0.17 -11.48 11.24
C GLY A 243 0.97 -10.39 10.50
N GLY A 244 0.57 -10.03 9.27
CA GLY A 244 1.34 -9.12 8.41
C GLY A 244 2.55 -9.78 7.79
N LEU A 245 3.33 -9.01 7.03
CA LEU A 245 4.57 -9.52 6.45
C LEU A 245 5.62 -9.78 7.55
N GLN A 246 5.63 -9.00 8.63
CA GLN A 246 6.48 -9.23 9.80
C GLN A 246 6.32 -10.64 10.37
N GLY A 247 5.08 -11.15 10.44
CA GLY A 247 4.81 -12.50 10.93
C GLY A 247 5.41 -13.59 10.05
N ILE A 248 5.37 -13.42 8.73
CA ILE A 248 5.97 -14.33 7.76
C ILE A 248 7.51 -14.30 7.86
N LEU A 249 8.08 -13.12 8.04
CA LEU A 249 9.53 -12.91 8.13
C LEU A 249 10.10 -13.32 9.51
N GLY A 250 9.26 -13.46 10.53
CA GLY A 250 9.71 -13.72 11.91
C GLY A 250 10.49 -12.57 12.51
N ILE A 251 10.24 -11.33 12.06
CA ILE A 251 10.91 -10.12 12.54
C ILE A 251 9.92 -9.30 13.37
N THR A 252 10.31 -8.92 14.56
CA THR A 252 9.50 -8.08 15.46
C THR A 252 10.07 -6.65 15.47
N PRO A 253 9.45 -5.68 14.79
CA PRO A 253 9.82 -4.28 14.91
C PRO A 253 9.41 -3.70 16.28
N ASP A 254 9.98 -2.56 16.66
CA ASP A 254 9.60 -1.85 17.87
C ASP A 254 8.24 -1.14 17.73
N LEU A 255 7.98 -0.61 16.53
CA LEU A 255 6.71 0.02 16.15
C LEU A 255 6.25 -0.51 14.79
N THR A 256 4.94 -0.55 14.60
CA THR A 256 4.29 -0.93 13.34
C THR A 256 3.21 0.07 12.99
N SER A 257 3.19 0.52 11.74
CA SER A 257 2.11 1.35 11.19
C SER A 257 1.16 0.50 10.34
N LEU A 258 -0.13 0.74 10.51
CA LEU A 258 -1.22 0.08 9.79
C LEU A 258 -2.11 1.13 9.11
N GLY A 259 -2.87 0.70 8.10
CA GLY A 259 -3.79 1.55 7.38
C GLY A 259 -4.69 0.78 6.43
N LYS A 260 -5.26 1.49 5.46
CA LYS A 260 -5.97 0.89 4.31
C LYS A 260 -7.08 -0.08 4.71
N TYR A 261 -7.00 -1.34 4.29
CA TYR A 261 -8.05 -2.34 4.50
C TYR A 261 -8.41 -2.58 5.98
N VAL A 262 -7.49 -2.31 6.92
CA VAL A 262 -7.75 -2.50 8.35
C VAL A 262 -8.91 -1.62 8.84
N GLY A 263 -9.18 -0.52 8.17
CA GLY A 263 -10.36 0.32 8.40
C GLY A 263 -11.66 -0.16 7.74
N GLY A 264 -11.69 -1.36 7.17
CA GLY A 264 -12.90 -1.92 6.56
C GLY A 264 -13.38 -1.17 5.30
N GLY A 265 -12.50 -0.46 4.61
CA GLY A 265 -12.81 0.38 3.44
C GLY A 265 -13.04 1.86 3.78
N MET A 266 -12.92 2.25 5.05
CA MET A 266 -13.02 3.63 5.52
C MET A 266 -11.64 4.26 5.73
N SER A 267 -11.60 5.59 5.92
CA SER A 267 -10.38 6.30 6.29
C SER A 267 -9.82 5.75 7.59
N PHE A 268 -8.58 5.28 7.57
CA PHE A 268 -7.97 4.60 8.71
C PHE A 268 -6.45 4.71 8.71
N GLY A 269 -5.90 4.85 9.89
CA GLY A 269 -4.51 4.59 10.22
C GLY A 269 -4.39 4.14 11.66
N ALA A 270 -3.32 3.45 11.97
CA ALA A 270 -2.95 3.09 13.33
C ALA A 270 -1.43 2.98 13.45
N PHE A 271 -0.91 3.30 14.61
CA PHE A 271 0.45 3.00 14.99
C PHE A 271 0.45 2.31 16.35
N GLY A 272 1.27 1.31 16.48
CA GLY A 272 1.36 0.51 17.70
C GLY A 272 2.71 -0.16 17.81
N GLY A 273 2.92 -0.88 18.90
CA GLY A 273 4.17 -1.57 19.15
C GLY A 273 4.40 -1.81 20.63
N ARG A 274 5.63 -1.73 21.05
CA ARG A 274 6.07 -1.95 22.44
C ARG A 274 5.27 -1.10 23.43
N ALA A 275 4.82 -1.72 24.49
CA ALA A 275 4.03 -1.05 25.54
C ALA A 275 4.78 0.13 26.19
N ASP A 276 6.07 -0.01 26.45
CA ASP A 276 6.88 1.04 27.09
C ASP A 276 6.99 2.33 26.25
N ILE A 277 6.78 2.23 24.94
CA ILE A 277 6.74 3.39 24.04
C ILE A 277 5.33 3.95 23.97
N ILE A 278 4.33 3.11 23.67
CA ILE A 278 2.95 3.56 23.42
C ILE A 278 2.24 3.98 24.71
N ASP A 279 2.56 3.40 25.85
CA ASP A 279 2.02 3.84 27.16
C ASP A 279 2.44 5.27 27.53
N ARG A 280 3.41 5.89 26.83
CA ARG A 280 3.73 7.33 26.94
C ARG A 280 2.58 8.24 26.50
N PHE A 281 1.63 7.72 25.75
CA PHE A 281 0.42 8.44 25.37
C PHE A 281 -0.74 8.29 26.39
N ASP A 282 -0.54 7.58 27.51
CA ASP A 282 -1.58 7.41 28.52
C ASP A 282 -1.80 8.74 29.28
N PRO A 283 -2.98 9.38 29.14
CA PRO A 283 -3.23 10.69 29.75
C PRO A 283 -3.30 10.68 31.28
N ARG A 284 -3.28 9.51 31.92
CA ARG A 284 -3.20 9.36 33.38
C ARG A 284 -1.77 9.55 33.93
N ARG A 285 -0.78 9.60 33.04
CA ARG A 285 0.62 9.84 33.41
C ARG A 285 0.89 11.35 33.51
N ASP A 286 1.73 11.76 34.43
CA ASP A 286 2.16 13.16 34.57
C ASP A 286 3.00 13.65 33.37
N ASP A 287 3.69 12.71 32.69
CA ASP A 287 4.57 12.96 31.55
C ASP A 287 3.99 12.47 30.22
N ALA A 288 2.67 12.40 30.12
CA ALA A 288 1.97 11.90 28.95
C ALA A 288 2.23 12.74 27.69
N TRP A 289 2.44 12.06 26.58
CA TRP A 289 2.49 12.72 25.27
C TRP A 289 1.07 12.97 24.74
N PRO A 290 0.78 14.18 24.22
CA PRO A 290 -0.52 14.47 23.63
C PRO A 290 -0.68 13.78 22.28
N HIS A 291 -1.87 13.26 22.01
CA HIS A 291 -2.27 12.76 20.71
C HIS A 291 -3.75 13.09 20.48
N ALA A 292 -4.05 13.84 19.44
CA ALA A 292 -5.38 14.31 19.10
C ALA A 292 -5.72 14.02 17.65
N GLY A 293 -7.01 14.01 17.36
CA GLY A 293 -7.59 13.82 16.02
C GLY A 293 -9.09 13.57 16.18
N THR A 294 -9.90 14.48 15.73
CA THR A 294 -11.37 14.48 15.93
C THR A 294 -12.01 13.16 15.47
N PHE A 295 -11.51 12.57 14.40
CA PHE A 295 -12.08 11.36 13.79
C PHE A 295 -11.24 10.09 14.00
N ASN A 296 -10.24 10.12 14.89
CA ASN A 296 -9.38 8.95 15.12
C ASN A 296 -10.16 7.70 15.51
N ASN A 297 -11.24 7.83 16.25
CA ASN A 297 -12.09 6.74 16.71
C ASN A 297 -13.51 6.79 16.12
N ASN A 298 -13.68 7.31 14.92
CA ASN A 298 -15.01 7.38 14.32
C ASN A 298 -15.66 5.99 14.22
N VAL A 299 -16.94 5.93 14.58
CA VAL A 299 -17.63 4.65 14.77
C VAL A 299 -17.81 3.85 13.48
N LEU A 300 -17.89 4.52 12.32
CA LEU A 300 -17.98 3.83 11.03
C LEU A 300 -16.71 3.01 10.76
N THR A 301 -15.55 3.64 10.88
CA THR A 301 -14.26 2.99 10.68
C THR A 301 -13.99 1.91 11.73
N MET A 302 -14.28 2.20 13.02
CA MET A 302 -14.05 1.23 14.10
C MET A 302 -14.89 -0.03 13.91
N ASN A 303 -16.18 0.10 13.60
CA ASN A 303 -17.07 -1.04 13.35
C ASN A 303 -16.74 -1.77 12.04
N ALA A 304 -16.53 -1.05 10.94
CA ALA A 304 -16.20 -1.66 9.65
C ALA A 304 -14.84 -2.38 9.70
N GLY A 305 -13.84 -1.77 10.33
CA GLY A 305 -12.51 -2.37 10.52
C GLY A 305 -12.58 -3.64 11.38
N LEU A 306 -13.30 -3.59 12.50
CA LEU A 306 -13.53 -4.74 13.36
C LEU A 306 -14.19 -5.90 12.60
N ALA A 307 -15.27 -5.62 11.86
CA ALA A 307 -15.95 -6.62 11.05
C ALA A 307 -15.03 -7.19 9.96
N GLY A 308 -14.30 -6.33 9.27
CA GLY A 308 -13.34 -6.73 8.24
C GLY A 308 -12.26 -7.66 8.77
N LEU A 309 -11.67 -7.30 9.91
CA LEU A 309 -10.54 -8.04 10.47
C LEU A 309 -10.97 -9.37 11.13
N THR A 310 -12.13 -9.40 11.79
CA THR A 310 -12.56 -10.54 12.62
C THR A 310 -13.53 -11.49 11.92
N LYS A 311 -14.32 -11.00 10.95
CA LYS A 311 -15.37 -11.79 10.29
C LYS A 311 -15.07 -12.08 8.83
N VAL A 312 -14.26 -11.27 8.16
CA VAL A 312 -14.01 -11.39 6.70
C VAL A 312 -12.59 -11.83 6.43
N TYR A 313 -11.60 -11.05 6.84
CA TYR A 313 -10.19 -11.33 6.57
C TYR A 313 -9.53 -12.01 7.76
N THR A 314 -10.01 -13.22 8.07
CA THR A 314 -9.45 -14.09 9.13
C THR A 314 -8.07 -14.61 8.74
N ALA A 315 -7.34 -15.20 9.70
CA ALA A 315 -6.00 -15.75 9.46
C ALA A 315 -5.98 -16.77 8.31
N ASN A 316 -6.92 -17.73 8.30
CA ASN A 316 -7.01 -18.76 7.26
C ASN A 316 -7.31 -18.17 5.88
N ILE A 317 -8.21 -17.17 5.84
CA ILE A 317 -8.52 -16.45 4.58
C ILE A 317 -7.29 -15.72 4.08
N ALA A 318 -6.54 -15.05 4.95
CA ALA A 318 -5.34 -14.31 4.57
C ALA A 318 -4.30 -15.25 3.92
N GLU A 319 -4.05 -16.41 4.50
CA GLU A 319 -3.08 -17.38 3.98
C GLU A 319 -3.50 -17.95 2.62
N SER A 320 -4.73 -18.46 2.52
CA SER A 320 -5.24 -19.03 1.26
C SER A 320 -5.33 -17.99 0.13
N PHE A 321 -5.76 -16.77 0.45
CA PHE A 321 -5.89 -15.70 -0.51
C PHE A 321 -4.52 -15.27 -1.08
N ASN A 322 -3.52 -15.10 -0.24
CA ASN A 322 -2.19 -14.72 -0.69
C ASN A 322 -1.49 -15.85 -1.46
N ALA A 323 -1.73 -17.12 -1.09
CA ALA A 323 -1.25 -18.26 -1.87
C ALA A 323 -1.81 -18.25 -3.31
N ARG A 324 -3.09 -17.93 -3.51
CA ARG A 324 -3.69 -17.76 -4.85
C ARG A 324 -3.03 -16.61 -5.62
N GLY A 325 -2.72 -15.51 -4.95
CA GLY A 325 -1.99 -14.39 -5.57
C GLY A 325 -0.58 -14.77 -6.05
N ASP A 326 0.14 -15.58 -5.28
CA ASP A 326 1.45 -16.09 -5.69
C ASP A 326 1.35 -17.03 -6.90
N ILE A 327 0.32 -17.89 -6.95
CA ILE A 327 0.05 -18.75 -8.12
C ILE A 327 -0.18 -17.91 -9.36
N LEU A 328 -1.06 -16.91 -9.29
CA LEU A 328 -1.36 -16.01 -10.40
C LEU A 328 -0.11 -15.26 -10.88
N ARG A 329 0.70 -14.70 -9.95
CA ARG A 329 1.93 -14.00 -10.32
C ARG A 329 2.90 -14.92 -11.06
N ASN A 330 3.04 -16.16 -10.60
CA ASN A 330 3.92 -17.16 -11.25
C ASN A 330 3.39 -17.49 -12.65
N ALA A 331 2.07 -17.69 -12.82
CA ALA A 331 1.46 -17.93 -14.14
C ALA A 331 1.71 -16.77 -15.12
N LEU A 332 1.60 -15.51 -14.65
CA LEU A 332 1.91 -14.34 -15.48
C LEU A 332 3.41 -14.27 -15.86
N ASN A 333 4.31 -14.66 -14.96
CA ASN A 333 5.74 -14.74 -15.26
C ASN A 333 6.03 -15.85 -16.28
N ASP A 334 5.47 -17.04 -16.10
CA ASP A 334 5.63 -18.17 -17.03
C ASP A 334 5.09 -17.82 -18.44
N MET A 335 3.98 -17.08 -18.47
CA MET A 335 3.40 -16.58 -19.72
C MET A 335 4.34 -15.57 -20.41
N ALA A 336 4.91 -14.62 -19.68
CA ALA A 336 5.88 -13.66 -20.24
C ALA A 336 7.12 -14.40 -20.79
N ASP A 337 7.61 -15.42 -20.09
CA ASP A 337 8.74 -16.26 -20.54
C ASP A 337 8.39 -17.06 -21.79
N LYS A 338 7.23 -17.70 -21.83
CA LYS A 338 6.73 -18.46 -22.99
C LYS A 338 6.67 -17.60 -24.26
N HIS A 339 6.28 -16.33 -24.12
CA HIS A 339 6.24 -15.39 -25.25
C HIS A 339 7.59 -14.70 -25.54
N GLY A 340 8.62 -15.00 -24.76
CA GLY A 340 9.96 -14.40 -24.90
C GLY A 340 9.93 -12.88 -24.66
N ALA A 341 9.04 -12.41 -23.80
CA ALA A 341 8.93 -11.01 -23.45
C ALA A 341 9.96 -10.60 -22.41
N ASP A 342 10.58 -9.46 -22.59
CA ASP A 342 11.47 -8.82 -21.60
C ASP A 342 10.64 -8.13 -20.51
N MET A 343 9.88 -8.93 -19.78
CA MET A 343 8.92 -8.51 -18.77
C MET A 343 8.89 -9.52 -17.61
N GLN A 344 8.64 -9.02 -16.40
CA GLN A 344 8.42 -9.85 -15.21
C GLN A 344 7.51 -9.15 -14.21
N PHE A 345 6.92 -9.94 -13.30
CA PHE A 345 6.14 -9.46 -12.16
C PHE A 345 6.91 -9.74 -10.87
N THR A 346 7.17 -8.68 -10.09
CA THR A 346 7.63 -8.78 -8.70
C THR A 346 6.45 -8.67 -7.75
N GLY A 347 6.64 -9.03 -6.51
CA GLY A 347 5.62 -8.91 -5.47
C GLY A 347 5.48 -10.15 -4.62
N ARG A 348 4.42 -10.17 -3.83
CA ARG A 348 4.09 -11.27 -2.91
C ARG A 348 2.58 -11.31 -2.70
N GLY A 349 2.04 -12.52 -2.67
CA GLY A 349 0.63 -12.73 -2.40
C GLY A 349 -0.27 -11.89 -3.31
N SER A 350 -1.15 -11.12 -2.71
CA SER A 350 -2.17 -10.32 -3.39
C SER A 350 -1.69 -8.98 -3.95
N MET A 351 -0.38 -8.76 -4.02
CA MET A 351 0.24 -7.54 -4.53
C MET A 351 1.36 -7.87 -5.51
N MET A 352 1.32 -7.30 -6.71
CA MET A 352 2.35 -7.49 -7.73
C MET A 352 2.51 -6.26 -8.62
N THR A 353 3.68 -6.09 -9.21
CA THR A 353 3.97 -5.02 -10.17
C THR A 353 4.68 -5.56 -11.38
N ALA A 354 4.22 -5.15 -12.57
CA ALA A 354 4.86 -5.45 -13.84
C ALA A 354 6.10 -4.56 -14.07
N HIS A 355 7.20 -5.18 -14.46
CA HIS A 355 8.43 -4.52 -14.85
C HIS A 355 8.86 -4.98 -16.23
N PHE A 356 9.24 -4.04 -17.11
CA PHE A 356 9.68 -4.33 -18.47
C PHE A 356 11.21 -4.47 -18.53
N ARG A 357 11.68 -5.50 -17.84
CA ARG A 357 13.07 -5.97 -17.82
C ARG A 357 13.14 -7.38 -17.26
N LYS A 358 14.20 -8.10 -17.58
CA LYS A 358 14.58 -9.36 -16.93
C LYS A 358 15.71 -9.13 -15.91
N GLY A 359 15.98 -10.15 -15.13
CA GLY A 359 17.00 -10.14 -14.09
C GLY A 359 16.46 -9.67 -12.75
N GLU A 360 17.31 -9.69 -11.77
CA GLU A 360 16.96 -9.36 -10.39
C GLU A 360 16.59 -7.87 -10.25
N ILE A 361 15.54 -7.60 -9.49
CA ILE A 361 15.11 -6.25 -9.12
C ILE A 361 15.11 -6.18 -7.59
N ARG A 362 16.12 -5.53 -7.02
CA ARG A 362 16.32 -5.45 -5.57
C ARG A 362 15.86 -4.12 -4.99
N ASN A 363 15.80 -3.08 -5.81
CA ASN A 363 15.49 -1.71 -5.41
C ASN A 363 14.90 -0.90 -6.57
N VAL A 364 14.57 0.35 -6.32
CA VAL A 364 14.01 1.25 -7.34
C VAL A 364 15.01 1.62 -8.42
N GLU A 365 16.30 1.62 -8.11
CA GLU A 365 17.38 1.87 -9.07
C GLU A 365 17.41 0.73 -10.10
N ASP A 366 17.37 -0.53 -9.69
CA ASP A 366 17.27 -1.67 -10.59
C ASP A 366 15.98 -1.60 -11.44
N SER A 367 14.85 -1.22 -10.84
CA SER A 367 13.57 -1.06 -11.54
C SER A 367 13.63 0.08 -12.57
N ALA A 368 14.40 1.15 -12.31
CA ALA A 368 14.53 2.29 -13.21
C ALA A 368 15.31 1.95 -14.50
N GLU A 369 16.13 0.90 -14.50
CA GLU A 369 16.84 0.41 -15.69
C GLU A 369 15.89 -0.25 -16.71
N GLY A 370 14.67 -0.58 -16.31
CA GLY A 370 13.66 -1.18 -17.18
C GLY A 370 13.03 -0.16 -18.14
N ARG A 371 12.32 -0.67 -19.14
CA ARG A 371 11.61 0.12 -20.15
C ARG A 371 10.26 0.64 -19.59
N ASN A 372 10.33 1.53 -18.60
CA ASN A 372 9.18 2.04 -17.86
C ASN A 372 8.19 2.83 -18.75
N GLU A 373 8.63 3.30 -19.92
CA GLU A 373 7.78 3.90 -20.96
C GLU A 373 6.72 2.95 -21.53
N LEU A 374 6.83 1.64 -21.28
CA LEU A 374 5.84 0.65 -21.68
C LEU A 374 4.70 0.45 -20.64
N LYS A 375 4.86 0.95 -19.42
CA LYS A 375 3.79 0.86 -18.40
C LYS A 375 2.50 1.57 -18.81
N PRO A 376 2.53 2.80 -19.38
CA PRO A 376 1.33 3.42 -19.92
C PRO A 376 0.67 2.60 -21.04
N LEU A 377 1.43 1.91 -21.88
CA LEU A 377 0.89 1.05 -22.92
C LEU A 377 0.17 -0.17 -22.32
N LEU A 378 0.81 -0.84 -21.35
CA LEU A 378 0.19 -1.93 -20.62
C LEU A 378 -1.13 -1.49 -19.97
N HIS A 379 -1.13 -0.36 -19.28
CA HIS A 379 -2.35 0.17 -18.64
C HIS A 379 -3.46 0.40 -19.66
N MET A 380 -3.19 1.09 -20.78
CA MET A 380 -4.19 1.40 -21.80
C MET A 380 -4.74 0.13 -22.49
N ASP A 381 -3.87 -0.83 -22.76
CA ASP A 381 -4.29 -2.09 -23.40
C ASP A 381 -5.09 -2.98 -22.42
N MET A 382 -4.76 -2.98 -21.13
CA MET A 382 -5.56 -3.64 -20.07
C MET A 382 -6.95 -2.98 -19.97
N VAL A 383 -7.01 -1.64 -19.85
CA VAL A 383 -8.26 -0.90 -19.78
C VAL A 383 -9.15 -1.18 -21.00
N ALA A 384 -8.58 -1.22 -22.19
CA ALA A 384 -9.32 -1.55 -23.41
C ALA A 384 -9.93 -2.97 -23.41
N GLN A 385 -9.41 -3.86 -22.58
CA GLN A 385 -9.89 -5.22 -22.38
C GLN A 385 -10.74 -5.38 -21.12
N GLY A 386 -11.13 -4.28 -20.46
CA GLY A 386 -11.97 -4.32 -19.28
C GLY A 386 -11.21 -4.69 -17.98
N ILE A 387 -9.90 -4.57 -17.97
CA ILE A 387 -9.03 -4.78 -16.77
C ILE A 387 -8.50 -3.44 -16.31
N TYR A 388 -8.70 -3.09 -15.04
CA TYR A 388 -8.28 -1.78 -14.48
C TYR A 388 -7.17 -1.92 -13.45
N PRO A 389 -5.89 -1.94 -13.86
CA PRO A 389 -4.74 -1.90 -12.96
C PRO A 389 -4.31 -0.47 -12.67
N ALA A 390 -3.35 -0.28 -11.77
CA ALA A 390 -2.68 1.01 -11.61
C ALA A 390 -1.81 1.35 -12.84
N ALA A 391 -1.81 2.60 -13.26
CA ALA A 391 -1.05 3.06 -14.44
C ALA A 391 0.46 2.82 -14.33
N ARG A 392 0.99 2.72 -13.10
CA ARG A 392 2.40 2.39 -12.84
C ARG A 392 2.72 0.89 -12.96
N GLY A 393 1.75 0.06 -13.35
CA GLY A 393 1.93 -1.38 -13.55
C GLY A 393 1.67 -2.24 -12.32
N MET A 394 1.10 -1.69 -11.26
CA MET A 394 0.73 -2.45 -10.06
C MET A 394 -0.65 -3.09 -10.25
N PHE A 395 -0.75 -4.36 -9.85
CA PHE A 395 -1.98 -5.15 -9.77
C PHE A 395 -2.20 -5.57 -8.32
N THR A 396 -3.42 -5.34 -7.83
CA THR A 396 -3.82 -5.65 -6.45
C THR A 396 -5.08 -6.51 -6.48
N LEU A 397 -5.06 -7.62 -5.76
CA LEU A 397 -6.21 -8.52 -5.69
C LEU A 397 -7.16 -8.10 -4.57
N SER A 398 -8.43 -8.45 -4.71
CA SER A 398 -9.45 -8.36 -3.66
C SER A 398 -10.06 -9.73 -3.38
N LEU A 399 -10.73 -9.88 -2.24
CA LEU A 399 -11.44 -11.11 -1.90
C LEU A 399 -12.63 -11.41 -2.82
N ALA A 400 -13.08 -10.40 -3.57
CA ALA A 400 -14.16 -10.53 -4.55
C ALA A 400 -13.70 -11.14 -5.89
N HIS A 401 -12.37 -11.22 -6.14
CA HIS A 401 -11.86 -11.89 -7.34
C HIS A 401 -12.00 -13.41 -7.22
N GLY A 402 -12.70 -14.03 -8.18
CA GLY A 402 -12.76 -15.46 -8.38
C GLY A 402 -11.80 -15.95 -9.47
N GLU A 403 -11.96 -17.20 -9.87
CA GLU A 403 -11.16 -17.81 -10.94
C GLU A 403 -11.47 -17.18 -12.31
N ASP A 404 -12.72 -16.74 -12.55
CA ASP A 404 -13.12 -16.10 -13.80
C ASP A 404 -12.39 -14.75 -13.98
N GLU A 405 -12.22 -13.97 -12.94
CA GLU A 405 -11.49 -12.70 -12.98
C GLU A 405 -9.99 -12.91 -13.17
N PHE A 406 -9.42 -13.95 -12.56
CA PHE A 406 -8.03 -14.32 -12.80
C PHE A 406 -7.81 -14.80 -14.23
N SER A 407 -8.69 -15.66 -14.76
CA SER A 407 -8.63 -16.08 -16.15
C SER A 407 -8.77 -14.90 -17.12
N SER A 408 -9.66 -13.95 -16.82
CA SER A 408 -9.81 -12.73 -17.63
C SER A 408 -8.54 -11.87 -17.63
N LEU A 409 -7.84 -11.78 -16.51
CA LEU A 409 -6.54 -11.09 -16.45
C LEU A 409 -5.46 -11.85 -17.25
N GLU A 410 -5.42 -13.18 -17.15
CA GLU A 410 -4.47 -14.01 -17.90
C GLU A 410 -4.72 -13.87 -19.40
N ASP A 411 -5.97 -13.95 -19.87
CA ASP A 411 -6.34 -13.77 -21.27
C ASP A 411 -5.95 -12.37 -21.78
N ALA A 412 -6.24 -11.34 -21.02
CA ALA A 412 -5.88 -9.96 -21.36
C ALA A 412 -4.34 -9.77 -21.42
N MET A 413 -3.62 -10.41 -20.53
CA MET A 413 -2.15 -10.36 -20.52
C MET A 413 -1.56 -11.14 -21.71
N GLU A 414 -2.10 -12.31 -22.06
CA GLU A 414 -1.65 -13.07 -23.21
C GLU A 414 -1.87 -12.29 -24.51
N GLU A 415 -3.04 -11.65 -24.67
CA GLU A 415 -3.33 -10.77 -25.82
C GLU A 415 -2.33 -9.59 -25.88
N PHE A 416 -2.02 -8.96 -24.75
CA PHE A 416 -1.00 -7.90 -24.69
C PHE A 416 0.37 -8.42 -25.14
N LEU A 417 0.80 -9.57 -24.64
CA LEU A 417 2.08 -10.19 -24.99
C LEU A 417 2.17 -10.56 -26.48
N ILE A 418 1.07 -11.01 -27.08
CA ILE A 418 0.98 -11.34 -28.50
C ILE A 418 0.99 -10.08 -29.35
N SER A 419 0.07 -9.16 -29.08
CA SER A 419 -0.15 -7.96 -29.92
C SER A 419 1.02 -6.98 -29.86
N ARG A 420 1.75 -6.94 -28.72
CA ARG A 420 2.91 -6.07 -28.51
C ARG A 420 4.26 -6.80 -28.53
N ASN A 421 4.29 -8.04 -28.99
CA ASN A 421 5.48 -8.92 -28.97
C ASN A 421 6.75 -8.24 -29.52
N SER A 422 6.64 -7.54 -30.66
CA SER A 422 7.78 -6.84 -31.26
C SER A 422 8.36 -5.69 -30.42
N LEU A 423 7.55 -5.15 -29.49
CA LEU A 423 7.99 -4.11 -28.56
C LEU A 423 8.54 -4.69 -27.26
N LEU A 424 8.23 -5.95 -26.94
CA LEU A 424 8.57 -6.59 -25.66
C LEU A 424 9.84 -7.45 -25.74
N ARG A 425 10.43 -7.59 -26.91
CA ARG A 425 11.73 -8.26 -27.12
C ARG A 425 12.83 -7.22 -27.26
N LEU A 426 14.01 -7.51 -26.68
CA LEU A 426 15.24 -6.76 -26.93
C LEU A 426 15.83 -7.14 -28.27
#